data_cc58cbdb90abde809a708a063aadc7f1
#
_entry.id   cc58cbdb90abde809a708a063aadc7f1
#
_cell.length_a   1.000
_cell.length_b   1.000
_cell.length_c   1.000
_cell.angle_alpha   90.00
_cell.angle_beta   90.00
_cell.angle_gamma   90.00
#
_symmetry.space_group_name_H-M   'P 1'
#
loop_
_entity.id
_entity.type
_entity.pdbx_description
1 polymer ?
#
loop_
_entity_poly.entity_id
_entity_poly.type
_entity_poly.pdbx_seq_one_letter_code
_entity_poly.pdbx_strand_id
1 'polypeptide(L)'
;PWLKNLIIIIPIAISTLVAISTFFRFGNKWVNLRTAAETLKSEIYQFRTTVGKYSPKPISDNQPIMKPEDVLFNQIQTISNQLMGTEVALSSLRKYEGQIPPKMFGADQSQDDGYSTLTSNNYVNARLEPQISFYQKRTKKMYRNLMVLQILVLIGGGVGRFIAAIGLELWVALTATFVSVFTIYLQYNQIENTLIKYNQSLNGLNNMKMWWASLTDNERNDIKNRDKLVNATEQILLMEHQVWVQNMKQVVSKINKVEEKKTSSK
;
A
#
# COMPACT_ATOMS: atom_id res chain seq x y z
N PRO A 1 8.37 2.52 44.21
CA PRO A 1 8.33 3.95 43.80
C PRO A 1 8.36 4.13 42.30
N TRP A 2 9.17 3.41 41.54
CA TRP A 2 9.34 3.56 40.08
C TRP A 2 8.06 3.21 39.28
N LEU A 3 7.27 2.22 39.71
CA LEU A 3 6.00 1.86 39.07
C LEU A 3 4.97 3.00 39.10
N LYS A 4 4.90 3.77 40.17
CA LYS A 4 4.00 4.94 40.23
C LYS A 4 4.37 6.01 39.21
N ASN A 5 5.66 6.23 39.00
CA ASN A 5 6.15 7.17 38.00
C ASN A 5 5.82 6.71 36.57
N LEU A 6 5.90 5.40 36.27
CA LEU A 6 5.53 4.85 34.96
C LEU A 6 4.03 5.03 34.66
N ILE A 7 3.15 4.85 35.65
CA ILE A 7 1.71 5.05 35.50
C ILE A 7 1.37 6.49 35.08
N ILE A 8 2.17 7.46 35.53
CA ILE A 8 1.99 8.88 35.17
C ILE A 8 2.68 9.20 33.82
N ILE A 9 3.91 8.76 33.63
CA ILE A 9 4.73 9.10 32.45
C ILE A 9 4.16 8.49 31.16
N ILE A 10 3.72 7.22 31.20
CA ILE A 10 3.24 6.51 30.00
C ILE A 10 2.04 7.23 29.35
N PRO A 11 0.96 7.60 30.06
CA PRO A 11 -0.16 8.32 29.44
C PRO A 11 0.24 9.69 28.88
N ILE A 12 1.13 10.41 29.56
CA ILE A 12 1.65 11.70 29.09
C ILE A 12 2.46 11.52 27.80
N ALA A 13 3.37 10.53 27.75
CA ALA A 13 4.15 10.24 26.56
C ALA A 13 3.25 9.83 25.39
N ILE A 14 2.25 8.96 25.62
CA ILE A 14 1.32 8.54 24.59
C ILE A 14 0.52 9.75 24.06
N SER A 15 -0.06 10.56 24.92
CA SER A 15 -0.84 11.74 24.51
C SER A 15 0.00 12.75 23.74
N THR A 16 1.25 12.96 24.15
CA THR A 16 2.19 13.83 23.44
C THR A 16 2.54 13.27 22.05
N LEU A 17 2.83 11.97 21.94
CA LEU A 17 3.11 11.32 20.64
C LEU A 17 1.91 11.38 19.69
N VAL A 18 0.69 11.17 20.21
CA VAL A 18 -0.54 11.28 19.42
C VAL A 18 -0.73 12.72 18.95
N ALA A 19 -0.57 13.72 19.83
CA ALA A 19 -0.67 15.14 19.48
C ALA A 19 0.36 15.53 18.39
N ILE A 20 1.61 15.08 18.51
CA ILE A 20 2.65 15.30 17.49
C ILE A 20 2.24 14.67 16.15
N SER A 21 1.79 13.41 16.16
CA SER A 21 1.36 12.69 14.96
C SER A 21 0.22 13.40 14.24
N THR A 22 -0.77 13.89 15.00
CA THR A 22 -1.94 14.61 14.48
C THR A 22 -1.56 15.98 13.96
N PHE A 23 -0.74 16.73 14.69
CA PHE A 23 -0.29 18.06 14.30
C PHE A 23 0.50 18.04 12.98
N PHE A 24 1.47 17.13 12.82
CA PHE A 24 2.28 17.03 11.62
C PHE A 24 1.61 16.27 10.47
N ARG A 25 0.46 15.63 10.69
CA ARG A 25 -0.31 14.87 9.69
C ARG A 25 0.54 13.85 8.91
N PHE A 26 1.49 13.22 9.57
CA PHE A 26 2.44 12.29 8.93
C PHE A 26 1.75 11.17 8.16
N GLY A 27 0.67 10.61 8.71
CA GLY A 27 -0.09 9.55 8.06
C GLY A 27 -0.68 9.97 6.72
N ASN A 28 -1.35 11.14 6.67
CA ASN A 28 -1.94 11.65 5.43
C ASN A 28 -0.88 11.97 4.39
N LYS A 29 0.21 12.64 4.79
CA LYS A 29 1.33 12.96 3.90
C LYS A 29 1.92 11.69 3.28
N TRP A 30 2.17 10.67 4.10
CA TRP A 30 2.71 9.41 3.61
C TRP A 30 1.76 8.68 2.66
N VAL A 31 0.46 8.65 2.96
CA VAL A 31 -0.56 8.06 2.09
C VAL A 31 -0.58 8.77 0.73
N ASN A 32 -0.61 10.10 0.72
CA ASN A 32 -0.66 10.89 -0.50
C ASN A 32 0.61 10.72 -1.35
N LEU A 33 1.79 10.75 -0.73
CA LEU A 33 3.07 10.51 -1.41
C LEU A 33 3.14 9.11 -2.03
N ARG A 34 2.72 8.09 -1.28
CA ARG A 34 2.69 6.72 -1.79
C ARG A 34 1.71 6.57 -2.94
N THR A 35 0.53 7.19 -2.86
CA THR A 35 -0.46 7.19 -3.94
C THR A 35 0.12 7.79 -5.22
N ALA A 36 0.71 8.97 -5.13
CA ALA A 36 1.34 9.63 -6.26
C ALA A 36 2.46 8.76 -6.87
N ALA A 37 3.30 8.13 -6.02
CA ALA A 37 4.39 7.27 -6.47
C ALA A 37 3.88 6.01 -7.19
N GLU A 38 2.85 5.32 -6.68
CA GLU A 38 2.31 4.13 -7.35
C GLU A 38 1.55 4.49 -8.64
N THR A 39 0.84 5.62 -8.68
CA THR A 39 0.22 6.11 -9.90
C THR A 39 1.28 6.46 -10.96
N LEU A 40 2.33 7.19 -10.57
CA LEU A 40 3.42 7.54 -11.48
C LEU A 40 4.13 6.28 -12.01
N LYS A 41 4.36 5.29 -11.16
CA LYS A 41 4.95 4.02 -11.57
C LYS A 41 4.10 3.29 -12.61
N SER A 42 2.79 3.26 -12.42
CA SER A 42 1.84 2.70 -13.40
C SER A 42 1.91 3.45 -14.74
N GLU A 43 1.95 4.77 -14.72
CA GLU A 43 2.09 5.60 -15.92
C GLU A 43 3.40 5.31 -16.67
N ILE A 44 4.52 5.19 -15.96
CA ILE A 44 5.83 4.86 -16.54
C ILE A 44 5.80 3.50 -17.24
N TYR A 45 5.21 2.46 -16.62
CA TYR A 45 5.12 1.15 -17.25
C TYR A 45 4.20 1.14 -18.47
N GLN A 46 3.06 1.83 -18.43
CA GLN A 46 2.16 1.98 -19.59
C GLN A 46 2.85 2.74 -20.73
N PHE A 47 3.59 3.81 -20.43
CA PHE A 47 4.38 4.57 -21.41
C PHE A 47 5.48 3.69 -22.04
N ARG A 48 6.30 3.01 -21.24
CA ARG A 48 7.39 2.16 -21.72
C ARG A 48 6.91 0.97 -22.54
N THR A 49 5.69 0.49 -22.29
CA THR A 49 5.08 -0.58 -23.08
C THR A 49 4.25 -0.08 -24.25
N THR A 50 4.11 1.25 -24.40
CA THR A 50 3.34 1.91 -25.46
C THR A 50 1.89 1.42 -25.56
N VAL A 51 1.21 1.28 -24.42
CA VAL A 51 -0.17 0.77 -24.34
C VAL A 51 -1.17 1.85 -23.93
N GLY A 52 -2.45 1.59 -24.20
CA GLY A 52 -3.55 2.45 -23.82
C GLY A 52 -3.44 3.85 -24.40
N LYS A 53 -3.37 4.89 -23.56
CA LYS A 53 -3.24 6.29 -23.99
C LYS A 53 -1.87 6.63 -24.62
N TYR A 54 -0.88 5.78 -24.46
CA TYR A 54 0.45 5.89 -25.06
C TYR A 54 0.61 5.08 -26.34
N SER A 55 -0.44 4.33 -26.75
CA SER A 55 -0.45 3.59 -27.99
C SER A 55 -0.50 4.56 -29.18
N PRO A 56 0.28 4.30 -30.26
CA PRO A 56 0.16 5.07 -31.50
C PRO A 56 -1.27 4.96 -32.02
N LYS A 57 -2.02 6.06 -31.99
CA LYS A 57 -3.39 6.11 -32.54
C LYS A 57 -3.30 6.26 -34.04
N PRO A 58 -4.18 5.57 -34.82
CA PRO A 58 -4.32 5.86 -36.23
C PRO A 58 -4.72 7.33 -36.41
N ILE A 59 -4.13 7.99 -37.38
CA ILE A 59 -4.37 9.38 -37.73
C ILE A 59 -5.87 9.53 -38.10
N SER A 60 -6.64 10.10 -37.18
CA SER A 60 -7.99 10.57 -37.49
C SER A 60 -7.90 12.05 -37.88
N ASP A 61 -8.47 12.43 -39.00
CA ASP A 61 -8.22 13.66 -39.75
C ASP A 61 -8.37 15.00 -39.01
N ASN A 62 -8.74 15.05 -37.72
CA ASN A 62 -9.06 16.32 -37.05
C ASN A 62 -8.58 16.44 -35.57
N GLN A 63 -7.71 15.60 -35.08
CA GLN A 63 -7.13 15.81 -33.74
C GLN A 63 -5.59 15.91 -33.80
N PRO A 64 -4.99 16.91 -33.12
CA PRO A 64 -3.54 17.00 -33.04
C PRO A 64 -3.00 15.70 -32.36
N ILE A 65 -2.09 15.03 -33.05
CA ILE A 65 -1.41 13.83 -32.53
C ILE A 65 -0.50 14.28 -31.39
N MET A 66 -0.94 14.08 -30.16
CA MET A 66 -0.05 14.28 -29.00
C MET A 66 1.01 13.17 -29.00
N LYS A 67 2.26 13.56 -28.90
CA LYS A 67 3.36 12.59 -28.72
C LYS A 67 3.19 11.88 -27.37
N PRO A 68 3.53 10.58 -27.27
CA PRO A 68 3.45 9.84 -25.99
C PRO A 68 4.19 10.53 -24.84
N GLU A 69 5.30 11.22 -25.16
CA GLU A 69 6.08 11.98 -24.19
C GLU A 69 5.29 13.17 -23.62
N ASP A 70 4.54 13.89 -24.48
CA ASP A 70 3.69 15.01 -24.05
C ASP A 70 2.54 14.51 -23.16
N VAL A 71 1.97 13.34 -23.51
CA VAL A 71 0.94 12.69 -22.67
C VAL A 71 1.53 12.33 -21.29
N LEU A 72 2.72 11.75 -21.26
CA LEU A 72 3.40 11.42 -19.99
C LEU A 72 3.70 12.68 -19.17
N PHE A 73 4.23 13.73 -19.80
CA PHE A 73 4.49 15.00 -19.15
C PHE A 73 3.23 15.59 -18.50
N ASN A 74 2.12 15.61 -19.22
CA ASN A 74 0.83 16.11 -18.71
C ASN A 74 0.32 15.25 -17.53
N GLN A 75 0.53 13.92 -17.56
CA GLN A 75 0.18 13.04 -16.44
C GLN A 75 1.04 13.32 -15.22
N ILE A 76 2.36 13.46 -15.39
CA ILE A 76 3.28 13.82 -14.30
C ILE A 76 2.89 15.16 -13.68
N GLN A 77 2.58 16.15 -14.50
CA GLN A 77 2.13 17.46 -14.02
C GLN A 77 0.80 17.36 -13.26
N THR A 78 -0.16 16.57 -13.76
CA THR A 78 -1.43 16.33 -13.08
C THR A 78 -1.24 15.68 -11.72
N ILE A 79 -0.43 14.62 -11.64
CA ILE A 79 -0.11 13.93 -10.39
C ILE A 79 0.59 14.88 -9.40
N SER A 80 1.55 15.67 -9.90
CA SER A 80 2.26 16.66 -9.09
C SER A 80 1.33 17.73 -8.53
N ASN A 81 0.44 18.30 -9.36
CA ASN A 81 -0.52 19.31 -8.95
C ASN A 81 -1.53 18.74 -7.94
N GLN A 82 -2.02 17.52 -8.13
CA GLN A 82 -2.87 16.83 -7.17
C GLN A 82 -2.15 16.62 -5.82
N LEU A 83 -0.89 16.24 -5.86
CA LEU A 83 -0.08 16.06 -4.65
C LEU A 83 0.14 17.37 -3.90
N MET A 84 0.40 18.46 -4.63
CA MET A 84 0.56 19.80 -4.04
C MET A 84 -0.75 20.38 -3.52
N GLY A 85 -1.91 19.88 -3.93
CA GLY A 85 -3.22 20.19 -3.34
C GLY A 85 -3.48 19.51 -1.99
N THR A 86 -2.53 18.74 -1.47
CA THR A 86 -2.66 18.00 -0.20
C THR A 86 -1.76 18.56 0.89
N GLU A 87 -1.80 17.93 2.08
CA GLU A 87 -0.93 18.29 3.21
C GLU A 87 0.57 18.12 2.91
N VAL A 88 0.93 17.49 1.79
CA VAL A 88 2.32 17.35 1.34
C VAL A 88 2.93 18.71 1.04
N ALA A 89 2.14 19.68 0.53
CA ALA A 89 2.58 21.05 0.29
C ALA A 89 3.07 21.78 1.54
N LEU A 90 2.67 21.33 2.74
CA LEU A 90 3.17 21.85 4.02
C LEU A 90 4.57 21.29 4.40
N SER A 91 5.21 20.53 3.52
CA SER A 91 6.50 19.90 3.78
C SER A 91 7.58 20.54 2.90
N SER A 92 8.79 20.69 3.43
CA SER A 92 9.94 21.02 2.59
C SER A 92 10.29 19.81 1.73
N LEU A 93 10.15 19.95 0.41
CA LEU A 93 10.55 18.92 -0.54
C LEU A 93 12.07 19.06 -0.78
N ARG A 94 12.78 17.94 -0.60
CA ARG A 94 14.21 17.87 -0.87
C ARG A 94 14.46 17.34 -2.27
N LYS A 95 15.50 17.83 -2.93
CA LYS A 95 15.98 17.27 -4.20
C LYS A 95 16.40 15.83 -3.98
N TYR A 96 16.06 14.97 -4.95
CA TYR A 96 16.56 13.59 -4.97
C TYR A 96 18.05 13.59 -5.28
N GLU A 97 18.85 13.00 -4.39
CA GLU A 97 20.31 12.91 -4.50
C GLU A 97 20.80 11.48 -4.78
N GLY A 98 19.87 10.56 -4.98
CA GLY A 98 20.16 9.15 -5.27
C GLY A 98 20.56 8.90 -6.71
N GLN A 99 20.92 7.66 -7.01
CA GLN A 99 21.23 7.21 -8.36
C GLN A 99 20.00 7.33 -9.28
N ILE A 100 20.22 7.79 -10.52
CA ILE A 100 19.20 7.86 -11.57
C ILE A 100 19.56 6.86 -12.66
N PRO A 101 18.68 5.89 -12.99
CA PRO A 101 17.40 5.60 -12.34
C PRO A 101 17.56 5.07 -10.92
N PRO A 102 16.57 5.30 -10.04
CA PRO A 102 16.58 4.70 -8.72
C PRO A 102 16.62 3.17 -8.85
N LYS A 103 17.37 2.49 -7.97
CA LYS A 103 17.37 1.02 -7.93
C LYS A 103 15.95 0.52 -7.74
N MET A 104 15.41 -0.18 -8.72
CA MET A 104 14.11 -0.83 -8.59
C MET A 104 14.22 -2.00 -7.61
N PHE A 105 13.41 -2.00 -6.56
CA PHE A 105 13.32 -3.10 -5.62
C PHE A 105 12.78 -4.35 -6.35
N GLY A 106 13.58 -5.40 -6.47
CA GLY A 106 13.17 -6.71 -6.94
C GLY A 106 13.32 -7.00 -8.43
N ALA A 107 13.76 -6.05 -9.25
CA ALA A 107 14.19 -6.34 -10.61
C ALA A 107 15.64 -6.80 -10.60
N ASP A 108 15.93 -7.90 -11.32
CA ASP A 108 17.29 -8.29 -11.61
C ASP A 108 17.88 -7.21 -12.53
N GLN A 109 18.75 -6.36 -11.96
CA GLN A 109 19.24 -5.12 -12.57
C GLN A 109 20.04 -5.34 -13.87
N SER A 110 20.31 -6.59 -14.23
CA SER A 110 21.04 -6.94 -15.44
C SER A 110 20.23 -6.83 -16.75
N GLN A 111 18.92 -6.67 -16.69
CA GLN A 111 18.05 -6.76 -17.88
C GLN A 111 17.15 -5.54 -18.15
N ASP A 112 17.00 -4.60 -17.22
CA ASP A 112 16.13 -3.41 -17.40
C ASP A 112 16.84 -2.13 -16.97
N ASP A 113 17.07 -1.24 -17.95
CA ASP A 113 17.70 0.09 -17.73
C ASP A 113 16.75 1.13 -17.08
N GLY A 114 15.47 0.82 -16.95
CA GLY A 114 14.45 1.70 -16.40
C GLY A 114 13.90 2.77 -17.34
N TYR A 115 14.43 2.90 -18.58
CA TYR A 115 14.07 3.94 -19.56
C TYR A 115 13.58 3.40 -20.89
N SER A 116 14.21 2.36 -21.41
CA SER A 116 13.89 1.82 -22.73
C SER A 116 12.47 1.29 -22.82
N THR A 117 11.95 1.24 -24.05
CA THR A 117 10.67 0.58 -24.32
C THR A 117 10.72 -0.88 -23.91
N LEU A 118 9.65 -1.35 -23.25
CA LEU A 118 9.51 -2.72 -22.81
C LEU A 118 8.69 -3.54 -23.81
N THR A 119 9.24 -4.68 -24.22
CA THR A 119 8.42 -5.72 -24.84
C THR A 119 7.47 -6.32 -23.80
N SER A 120 6.39 -6.96 -24.25
CA SER A 120 5.45 -7.62 -23.34
C SER A 120 6.10 -8.67 -22.45
N ASN A 121 7.05 -9.43 -22.97
CA ASN A 121 7.80 -10.43 -22.19
C ASN A 121 8.71 -9.76 -21.14
N ASN A 122 9.39 -8.68 -21.52
CA ASN A 122 10.21 -7.91 -20.57
C ASN A 122 9.33 -7.24 -19.50
N TYR A 123 8.12 -6.79 -19.83
CA TYR A 123 7.14 -6.29 -18.86
C TYR A 123 6.73 -7.38 -17.86
N VAL A 124 6.45 -8.60 -18.32
CA VAL A 124 6.16 -9.73 -17.43
C VAL A 124 7.30 -9.94 -16.44
N ASN A 125 8.55 -9.97 -16.91
CA ASN A 125 9.72 -10.21 -16.08
C ASN A 125 10.05 -9.02 -15.15
N ALA A 126 9.94 -7.78 -15.64
CA ALA A 126 10.31 -6.58 -14.89
C ALA A 126 9.22 -6.10 -13.93
N ARG A 127 7.95 -6.39 -14.21
CA ARG A 127 6.81 -5.86 -13.44
C ARG A 127 5.92 -6.95 -12.85
N LEU A 128 5.35 -7.83 -13.68
CA LEU A 128 4.33 -8.80 -13.24
C LEU A 128 4.91 -9.83 -12.26
N GLU A 129 6.02 -10.50 -12.60
CA GLU A 129 6.66 -11.52 -11.77
C GLU A 129 7.16 -10.98 -10.41
N PRO A 130 7.86 -9.84 -10.36
CA PRO A 130 8.27 -9.24 -9.09
C PRO A 130 7.07 -8.90 -8.19
N GLN A 131 5.95 -8.45 -8.77
CA GLN A 131 4.74 -8.16 -7.99
C GLN A 131 4.10 -9.44 -7.43
N ILE A 132 3.99 -10.49 -8.23
CA ILE A 132 3.54 -11.82 -7.78
C ILE A 132 4.40 -12.30 -6.60
N SER A 133 5.73 -12.26 -6.76
CA SER A 133 6.68 -12.65 -5.71
C SER A 133 6.53 -11.80 -4.44
N PHE A 134 6.33 -10.50 -4.59
CA PHE A 134 6.09 -9.59 -3.47
C PHE A 134 4.84 -9.98 -2.69
N TYR A 135 3.70 -10.16 -3.38
CA TYR A 135 2.45 -10.53 -2.72
C TYR A 135 2.53 -11.91 -2.07
N GLN A 136 3.15 -12.90 -2.73
CA GLN A 136 3.34 -14.25 -2.15
C GLN A 136 4.13 -14.20 -0.84
N LYS A 137 5.25 -13.48 -0.81
CA LYS A 137 6.06 -13.33 0.41
C LYS A 137 5.31 -12.56 1.49
N ARG A 138 4.61 -11.50 1.09
CA ARG A 138 3.92 -10.60 2.02
C ARG A 138 2.70 -11.25 2.65
N THR A 139 1.86 -11.95 1.87
CA THR A 139 0.69 -12.67 2.38
C THR A 139 1.09 -13.77 3.34
N LYS A 140 2.12 -14.57 3.03
CA LYS A 140 2.65 -15.59 3.92
C LYS A 140 3.10 -15.02 5.27
N LYS A 141 3.83 -13.90 5.26
CA LYS A 141 4.27 -13.22 6.48
C LYS A 141 3.08 -12.66 7.27
N MET A 142 2.13 -12.02 6.60
CA MET A 142 0.95 -11.43 7.25
C MET A 142 0.05 -12.51 7.85
N TYR A 143 -0.19 -13.60 7.13
CA TYR A 143 -0.98 -14.73 7.63
C TYR A 143 -0.36 -15.32 8.90
N ARG A 144 0.96 -15.54 8.91
CA ARG A 144 1.66 -16.02 10.10
C ARG A 144 1.50 -15.06 11.29
N ASN A 145 1.68 -13.76 11.05
CA ASN A 145 1.51 -12.75 12.11
C ASN A 145 0.07 -12.73 12.63
N LEU A 146 -0.92 -12.81 11.74
CA LEU A 146 -2.33 -12.88 12.10
C LEU A 146 -2.61 -14.09 13.00
N MET A 147 -2.19 -15.28 12.57
CA MET A 147 -2.35 -16.52 13.34
C MET A 147 -1.72 -16.44 14.72
N VAL A 148 -0.47 -15.96 14.81
CA VAL A 148 0.22 -15.81 16.09
C VAL A 148 -0.56 -14.87 17.03
N LEU A 149 -0.99 -13.73 16.54
CA LEU A 149 -1.73 -12.75 17.36
C LEU A 149 -3.11 -13.30 17.77
N GLN A 150 -3.83 -13.99 16.91
CA GLN A 150 -5.10 -14.63 17.23
C GLN A 150 -4.92 -15.71 18.29
N ILE A 151 -3.88 -16.56 18.19
CA ILE A 151 -3.56 -17.57 19.18
C ILE A 151 -3.23 -16.91 20.52
N LEU A 152 -2.45 -15.83 20.54
CA LEU A 152 -2.13 -15.10 21.78
C LEU A 152 -3.40 -14.53 22.44
N VAL A 153 -4.35 -14.00 21.65
CA VAL A 153 -5.65 -13.53 22.17
C VAL A 153 -6.45 -14.69 22.78
N LEU A 154 -6.52 -15.84 22.10
CA LEU A 154 -7.24 -17.03 22.59
C LEU A 154 -6.62 -17.58 23.87
N ILE A 155 -5.31 -17.75 23.90
CA ILE A 155 -4.58 -18.24 25.09
C ILE A 155 -4.75 -17.26 26.25
N GLY A 156 -4.57 -15.95 26.00
CA GLY A 156 -4.75 -14.91 27.00
C GLY A 156 -6.16 -14.90 27.62
N GLY A 157 -7.18 -15.09 26.78
CA GLY A 157 -8.58 -15.22 27.24
C GLY A 157 -8.81 -16.50 28.08
N GLY A 158 -8.24 -17.62 27.68
CA GLY A 158 -8.33 -18.90 28.41
C GLY A 158 -7.60 -18.82 29.77
N VAL A 159 -6.39 -18.30 29.76
CA VAL A 159 -5.58 -18.09 30.99
C VAL A 159 -6.30 -17.12 31.94
N GLY A 160 -6.89 -16.03 31.41
CA GLY A 160 -7.64 -15.09 32.23
C GLY A 160 -8.83 -15.75 32.96
N ARG A 161 -9.59 -16.62 32.27
CA ARG A 161 -10.69 -17.38 32.89
C ARG A 161 -10.20 -18.36 33.97
N PHE A 162 -9.09 -19.05 33.73
CA PHE A 162 -8.50 -19.95 34.70
C PHE A 162 -8.05 -19.19 35.97
N ILE A 163 -7.36 -18.07 35.80
CA ILE A 163 -6.91 -17.19 36.89
C ILE A 163 -8.10 -16.64 37.70
N ALA A 164 -9.20 -16.28 37.01
CA ALA A 164 -10.43 -15.86 37.68
C ALA A 164 -11.01 -16.96 38.56
N ALA A 165 -11.00 -18.23 38.09
CA ALA A 165 -11.52 -19.38 38.81
C ALA A 165 -10.76 -19.69 40.12
N ILE A 166 -9.47 -19.32 40.17
CA ILE A 166 -8.64 -19.51 41.38
C ILE A 166 -8.56 -18.27 42.28
N GLY A 167 -9.38 -17.23 41.98
CA GLY A 167 -9.53 -16.05 42.87
C GLY A 167 -8.44 -14.99 42.76
N LEU A 168 -7.61 -15.01 41.73
CA LEU A 168 -6.50 -14.06 41.54
C LEU A 168 -6.93 -12.84 40.70
N GLU A 169 -7.81 -11.99 41.20
CA GLU A 169 -8.47 -10.89 40.49
C GLU A 169 -7.50 -9.89 39.82
N LEU A 170 -6.41 -9.52 40.50
CA LEU A 170 -5.40 -8.61 39.96
C LEU A 170 -4.76 -9.13 38.68
N TRP A 171 -4.53 -10.43 38.58
CA TRP A 171 -3.97 -11.06 37.39
C TRP A 171 -4.96 -11.19 36.25
N VAL A 172 -6.27 -11.25 36.56
CA VAL A 172 -7.34 -11.19 35.54
C VAL A 172 -7.32 -9.83 34.83
N ALA A 173 -7.17 -8.74 35.56
CA ALA A 173 -7.07 -7.40 34.96
C ALA A 173 -5.85 -7.28 34.03
N LEU A 174 -4.72 -7.87 34.44
CA LEU A 174 -3.50 -7.87 33.62
C LEU A 174 -3.68 -8.66 32.32
N THR A 175 -4.23 -9.89 32.38
CA THR A 175 -4.47 -10.71 31.18
C THR A 175 -5.50 -10.06 30.24
N ALA A 176 -6.56 -9.46 30.78
CA ALA A 176 -7.52 -8.72 30.00
C ALA A 176 -6.90 -7.52 29.27
N THR A 177 -5.97 -6.82 29.90
CA THR A 177 -5.22 -5.73 29.28
C THR A 177 -4.37 -6.23 28.10
N PHE A 178 -3.63 -7.32 28.26
CA PHE A 178 -2.85 -7.91 27.15
C PHE A 178 -3.73 -8.33 25.97
N VAL A 179 -4.85 -9.03 26.24
CA VAL A 179 -5.81 -9.43 25.20
C VAL A 179 -6.35 -8.21 24.45
N SER A 180 -6.70 -7.14 25.19
CA SER A 180 -7.20 -5.90 24.60
C SER A 180 -6.16 -5.23 23.71
N VAL A 181 -4.90 -5.16 24.13
CA VAL A 181 -3.80 -4.58 23.34
C VAL A 181 -3.61 -5.33 22.01
N PHE A 182 -3.57 -6.67 22.04
CA PHE A 182 -3.43 -7.45 20.81
C PHE A 182 -4.64 -7.32 19.89
N THR A 183 -5.85 -7.30 20.46
CA THR A 183 -7.08 -7.10 19.69
C THR A 183 -7.12 -5.72 19.01
N ILE A 184 -6.78 -4.66 19.75
CA ILE A 184 -6.67 -3.31 19.21
C ILE A 184 -5.59 -3.23 18.12
N TYR A 185 -4.45 -3.87 18.33
CA TYR A 185 -3.38 -3.93 17.34
C TYR A 185 -3.83 -4.59 16.03
N LEU A 186 -4.54 -5.72 16.11
CA LEU A 186 -5.11 -6.40 14.93
C LEU A 186 -6.10 -5.51 14.17
N GLN A 187 -6.99 -4.84 14.91
CA GLN A 187 -7.98 -3.94 14.32
C GLN A 187 -7.36 -2.68 13.73
N TYR A 188 -6.42 -2.07 14.45
CA TYR A 188 -5.74 -0.85 13.99
C TYR A 188 -4.96 -1.07 12.70
N ASN A 189 -4.21 -2.16 12.60
CA ASN A 189 -3.42 -2.47 11.42
C ASN A 189 -4.23 -3.05 10.27
N GLN A 190 -5.54 -3.31 10.45
CA GLN A 190 -6.41 -3.88 9.40
C GLN A 190 -5.80 -5.13 8.74
N ILE A 191 -5.12 -5.98 9.55
CA ILE A 191 -4.30 -7.09 9.03
C ILE A 191 -5.13 -8.06 8.19
N GLU A 192 -6.33 -8.43 8.66
CA GLU A 192 -7.25 -9.31 7.94
C GLU A 192 -7.67 -8.73 6.59
N ASN A 193 -8.16 -7.48 6.59
CA ASN A 193 -8.62 -6.82 5.37
C ASN A 193 -7.49 -6.66 4.35
N THR A 194 -6.29 -6.30 4.82
CA THR A 194 -5.12 -6.18 3.96
C THR A 194 -4.70 -7.53 3.39
N LEU A 195 -4.73 -8.59 4.20
CA LEU A 195 -4.42 -9.95 3.75
C LEU A 195 -5.39 -10.44 2.66
N ILE A 196 -6.70 -10.21 2.86
CA ILE A 196 -7.73 -10.55 1.85
C ILE A 196 -7.43 -9.84 0.53
N LYS A 197 -7.14 -8.53 0.57
CA LYS A 197 -6.84 -7.73 -0.62
C LYS A 197 -5.57 -8.19 -1.33
N TYR A 198 -4.52 -8.47 -0.58
CA TYR A 198 -3.28 -9.00 -1.15
C TYR A 198 -3.48 -10.36 -1.82
N ASN A 199 -4.29 -11.25 -1.23
CA ASN A 199 -4.64 -12.52 -1.85
C ASN A 199 -5.48 -12.34 -3.11
N GLN A 200 -6.42 -11.40 -3.13
CA GLN A 200 -7.21 -11.07 -4.32
C GLN A 200 -6.31 -10.54 -5.45
N SER A 201 -5.39 -9.62 -5.13
CA SER A 201 -4.43 -9.09 -6.11
C SER A 201 -3.49 -10.18 -6.60
N LEU A 202 -2.97 -11.02 -5.72
CA LEU A 202 -2.12 -12.16 -6.08
C LEU A 202 -2.85 -13.11 -7.04
N ASN A 203 -4.10 -13.45 -6.75
CA ASN A 203 -4.91 -14.30 -7.63
C ASN A 203 -5.14 -13.64 -8.99
N GLY A 204 -5.48 -12.36 -9.03
CA GLY A 204 -5.65 -11.60 -10.26
C GLY A 204 -4.38 -11.56 -11.12
N LEU A 205 -3.23 -11.29 -10.50
CA LEU A 205 -1.94 -11.28 -11.20
C LEU A 205 -1.55 -12.68 -11.72
N ASN A 206 -1.78 -13.74 -10.94
CA ASN A 206 -1.55 -15.11 -11.40
C ASN A 206 -2.46 -15.48 -12.58
N ASN A 207 -3.73 -15.07 -12.55
CA ASN A 207 -4.65 -15.27 -13.67
C ASN A 207 -4.16 -14.55 -14.94
N MET A 208 -3.66 -13.33 -14.81
CA MET A 208 -3.06 -12.59 -15.95
C MET A 208 -1.82 -13.30 -16.47
N LYS A 209 -0.95 -13.79 -15.59
CA LYS A 209 0.23 -14.57 -15.97
C LYS A 209 -0.15 -15.86 -16.72
N MET A 210 -1.11 -16.64 -16.19
CA MET A 210 -1.58 -17.87 -16.82
C MET A 210 -2.24 -17.61 -18.17
N TRP A 211 -3.09 -16.56 -18.25
CA TRP A 211 -3.69 -16.16 -19.52
C TRP A 211 -2.63 -15.77 -20.54
N TRP A 212 -1.62 -14.97 -20.16
CA TRP A 212 -0.52 -14.61 -21.06
C TRP A 212 0.29 -15.81 -21.52
N ALA A 213 0.54 -16.76 -20.63
CA ALA A 213 1.26 -17.99 -20.95
C ALA A 213 0.49 -18.91 -21.91
N SER A 214 -0.87 -18.86 -21.90
CA SER A 214 -1.69 -19.67 -22.79
C SER A 214 -1.76 -19.14 -24.24
N LEU A 215 -1.31 -17.90 -24.48
CA LEU A 215 -1.34 -17.30 -25.80
C LEU A 215 -0.19 -17.83 -26.68
N THR A 216 -0.48 -18.02 -27.96
CA THR A 216 0.53 -18.28 -29.00
C THR A 216 1.39 -17.03 -29.25
N ASP A 217 2.54 -17.19 -29.87
CA ASP A 217 3.45 -16.07 -30.16
C ASP A 217 2.80 -15.01 -31.06
N ASN A 218 1.96 -15.42 -32.02
CA ASN A 218 1.20 -14.49 -32.86
C ASN A 218 0.20 -13.67 -32.05
N GLU A 219 -0.50 -14.30 -31.09
CA GLU A 219 -1.45 -13.60 -30.21
C GLU A 219 -0.74 -12.67 -29.22
N ARG A 220 0.46 -13.02 -28.75
CA ARG A 220 1.27 -12.14 -27.88
C ARG A 220 1.75 -10.89 -28.62
N ASN A 221 1.91 -10.94 -29.93
CA ASN A 221 2.30 -9.81 -30.76
C ASN A 221 1.11 -8.89 -31.09
N ASP A 222 -0.13 -9.32 -30.87
CA ASP A 222 -1.31 -8.47 -31.07
C ASP A 222 -1.33 -7.33 -30.04
N ILE A 223 -1.48 -6.11 -30.53
CA ILE A 223 -1.56 -4.88 -29.73
C ILE A 223 -2.68 -4.96 -28.68
N LYS A 224 -3.84 -5.55 -29.03
CA LYS A 224 -4.98 -5.69 -28.10
C LYS A 224 -4.61 -6.59 -26.90
N ASN A 225 -3.88 -7.67 -27.13
CA ASN A 225 -3.47 -8.58 -26.06
C ASN A 225 -2.39 -7.94 -25.19
N ARG A 226 -1.47 -7.19 -25.78
CA ARG A 226 -0.49 -6.40 -25.04
C ARG A 226 -1.15 -5.35 -24.16
N ASP A 227 -2.08 -4.58 -24.72
CA ASP A 227 -2.88 -3.59 -24.00
C ASP A 227 -3.64 -4.24 -22.83
N LYS A 228 -4.27 -5.39 -23.07
CA LYS A 228 -4.99 -6.13 -22.01
C LYS A 228 -4.05 -6.58 -20.90
N LEU A 229 -2.88 -7.15 -21.24
CA LEU A 229 -1.89 -7.58 -20.24
C LEU A 229 -1.50 -6.44 -19.31
N VAL A 230 -1.05 -5.34 -19.88
CA VAL A 230 -0.51 -4.22 -19.11
C VAL A 230 -1.61 -3.49 -18.34
N ASN A 231 -2.70 -3.12 -19.02
CA ASN A 231 -3.79 -2.37 -18.39
C ASN A 231 -4.45 -3.18 -17.26
N ALA A 232 -4.72 -4.46 -17.46
CA ALA A 232 -5.32 -5.28 -16.41
C ALA A 232 -4.37 -5.46 -15.22
N THR A 233 -3.08 -5.68 -15.48
CA THR A 233 -2.07 -5.78 -14.40
C THR A 233 -2.00 -4.49 -13.60
N GLU A 234 -1.83 -3.34 -14.26
CA GLU A 234 -1.74 -2.06 -13.56
C GLU A 234 -3.04 -1.69 -12.84
N GLN A 235 -4.22 -2.03 -13.41
CA GLN A 235 -5.50 -1.87 -12.71
C GLN A 235 -5.59 -2.69 -11.43
N ILE A 236 -5.15 -3.96 -11.44
CA ILE A 236 -5.14 -4.80 -10.21
C ILE A 236 -4.27 -4.15 -9.14
N LEU A 237 -3.10 -3.64 -9.51
CA LEU A 237 -2.17 -2.99 -8.58
C LEU A 237 -2.72 -1.67 -8.03
N LEU A 238 -3.34 -0.85 -8.88
CA LEU A 238 -3.94 0.42 -8.48
C LEU A 238 -5.19 0.22 -7.62
N MET A 239 -6.04 -0.76 -7.93
CA MET A 239 -7.23 -1.07 -7.10
C MET A 239 -6.85 -1.53 -5.70
N GLU A 240 -5.84 -2.39 -5.56
CA GLU A 240 -5.33 -2.78 -4.25
C GLU A 240 -4.87 -1.55 -3.46
N HIS A 241 -4.10 -0.68 -4.11
CA HIS A 241 -3.60 0.53 -3.49
C HIS A 241 -4.72 1.49 -3.08
N GLN A 242 -5.73 1.71 -3.90
CA GLN A 242 -6.87 2.58 -3.58
C GLN A 242 -7.65 2.09 -2.36
N VAL A 243 -7.92 0.79 -2.27
CA VAL A 243 -8.59 0.20 -1.10
C VAL A 243 -7.74 0.37 0.16
N TRP A 244 -6.43 0.17 0.05
CA TRP A 244 -5.51 0.41 1.15
C TRP A 244 -5.56 1.88 1.63
N VAL A 245 -5.56 2.84 0.69
CA VAL A 245 -5.68 4.28 0.99
C VAL A 245 -6.99 4.58 1.72
N GLN A 246 -8.11 4.03 1.27
CA GLN A 246 -9.41 4.21 1.92
C GLN A 246 -9.41 3.66 3.35
N ASN A 247 -8.85 2.47 3.55
CA ASN A 247 -8.73 1.88 4.88
C ASN A 247 -7.88 2.75 5.82
N MET A 248 -6.74 3.26 5.34
CA MET A 248 -5.88 4.15 6.13
C MET A 248 -6.57 5.47 6.47
N LYS A 249 -7.28 6.08 5.54
CA LYS A 249 -8.07 7.29 5.80
C LYS A 249 -9.15 7.05 6.86
N GLN A 250 -9.82 5.90 6.83
CA GLN A 250 -10.80 5.53 7.85
C GLN A 250 -10.17 5.36 9.24
N VAL A 251 -8.99 4.74 9.33
CA VAL A 251 -8.27 4.60 10.60
C VAL A 251 -7.90 5.98 11.16
N VAL A 252 -7.33 6.84 10.34
CA VAL A 252 -6.96 8.22 10.73
C VAL A 252 -8.19 9.00 11.18
N SER A 253 -9.32 8.90 10.46
CA SER A 253 -10.56 9.60 10.85
C SER A 253 -11.14 9.12 12.18
N LYS A 254 -11.03 7.82 12.48
CA LYS A 254 -11.46 7.28 13.79
C LYS A 254 -10.61 7.81 14.93
N ILE A 255 -9.30 7.94 14.74
CA ILE A 255 -8.38 8.50 15.75
C ILE A 255 -8.77 9.95 16.04
N ASN A 256 -8.93 10.78 15.01
CA ASN A 256 -9.28 12.19 15.14
C ASN A 256 -10.62 12.39 15.89
N LYS A 257 -11.64 11.57 15.57
CA LYS A 257 -12.94 11.61 16.27
C LYS A 257 -12.87 11.24 17.75
N VAL A 258 -11.97 10.35 18.13
CA VAL A 258 -11.75 9.99 19.55
C VAL A 258 -11.12 11.16 20.30
N GLU A 259 -10.25 11.93 19.65
CA GLU A 259 -9.62 13.13 20.25
C GLU A 259 -10.62 14.28 20.40
N GLU A 260 -11.44 14.56 19.38
CA GLU A 260 -12.48 15.60 19.44
C GLU A 260 -13.46 15.37 20.60
N LYS A 261 -13.85 14.10 20.81
CA LYS A 261 -14.71 13.74 21.95
C LYS A 261 -14.06 13.95 23.32
N LYS A 262 -12.73 13.76 23.43
CA LYS A 262 -11.99 14.00 24.66
C LYS A 262 -11.79 15.48 24.97
N THR A 263 -11.69 16.32 23.94
CA THR A 263 -11.56 17.79 24.09
C THR A 263 -12.88 18.46 24.37
N SER A 264 -14.02 17.92 23.90
CA SER A 264 -15.35 18.45 24.13
C SER A 264 -15.96 18.02 25.46
N SER A 265 -15.33 17.07 26.18
CA SER A 265 -15.79 16.59 27.50
C SER A 265 -14.99 17.18 28.70
N LYS A 266 -14.15 18.16 28.43
CA LYS A 266 -13.46 19.01 29.40
C LYS A 266 -14.02 20.43 29.36
#